data_7f4173a8b28f645c2300d65f9e4bc5ea
#
_entry.id   7f4173a8b28f645c2300d65f9e4bc5ea
#
_cell.length_a   1.000
_cell.length_b   1.000
_cell.length_c   1.000
_cell.angle_alpha   90.00
_cell.angle_beta   90.00
_cell.angle_gamma   90.00
#
_symmetry.space_group_name_H-M   'P 1'
#
loop_
_entity.id
_entity.type
_entity.pdbx_description
1 polymer ?
#
loop_
_entity_poly.entity_id
_entity_poly.type
_entity_poly.pdbx_seq_one_letter_code
_entity_poly.pdbx_strand_id
1 'polypeptide(L)' 'MPKIKNHLDKKVNAYIDNLFSGISPTQQLYDLKEELVTNIKEKIADYIARGMDEEQAYKEAIISMGDLSGLVDDMRKL' A
#
# COMPACT_ATOMS: atom_id res chain seq x y z
N MET A 1 8.17 -16.11 -14.91
CA MET A 1 7.28 -15.96 -13.80
C MET A 1 7.79 -14.90 -12.85
N PRO A 2 7.07 -13.91 -12.64
CA PRO A 2 7.56 -12.72 -11.94
C PRO A 2 7.62 -12.89 -10.43
N LYS A 3 8.66 -13.46 -9.95
CA LYS A 3 8.94 -13.46 -8.52
C LYS A 3 9.05 -12.06 -7.97
N ILE A 4 9.54 -11.18 -8.81
CA ILE A 4 9.68 -9.77 -8.52
C ILE A 4 8.34 -9.19 -8.11
N LYS A 5 7.29 -9.55 -8.84
CA LYS A 5 5.96 -9.08 -8.57
C LYS A 5 5.45 -9.54 -7.21
N ASN A 6 5.73 -10.78 -6.86
CA ASN A 6 5.34 -11.31 -5.55
C ASN A 6 6.06 -10.59 -4.42
N HIS A 7 7.33 -10.25 -4.65
CA HIS A 7 8.12 -9.54 -3.67
C HIS A 7 7.51 -8.16 -3.38
N LEU A 8 7.14 -7.44 -4.43
CA LEU A 8 6.52 -6.14 -4.28
C LEU A 8 5.15 -6.23 -3.61
N ASP A 9 4.37 -7.24 -3.95
CA ASP A 9 3.07 -7.46 -3.32
C ASP A 9 3.23 -7.62 -1.81
N LYS A 10 4.21 -8.39 -1.39
CA LYS A 10 4.47 -8.60 0.03
C LYS A 10 4.88 -7.30 0.71
N LYS A 11 5.71 -6.50 0.06
CA LYS A 11 6.13 -5.22 0.63
C LYS A 11 4.95 -4.28 0.82
N VAL A 12 4.09 -4.19 -0.19
CA VAL A 12 2.92 -3.32 -0.12
C VAL A 12 1.97 -3.79 0.98
N ASN A 13 1.69 -5.09 1.02
CA ASN A 13 0.81 -5.64 2.03
C ASN A 13 1.36 -5.41 3.44
N ALA A 14 2.66 -5.62 3.62
CA ALA A 14 3.29 -5.40 4.92
C ALA A 14 3.20 -3.94 5.34
N TYR A 15 3.42 -3.03 4.42
CA TYR A 15 3.33 -1.61 4.70
C TYR A 15 1.92 -1.24 5.20
N ILE A 16 0.90 -1.70 4.48
CA ILE A 16 -0.48 -1.39 4.83
C ILE A 16 -0.87 -2.09 6.14
N ASP A 17 -0.47 -3.33 6.34
CA ASP A 17 -0.77 -4.05 7.58
C ASP A 17 -0.15 -3.35 8.78
N ASN A 18 1.08 -2.88 8.65
CA ASN A 18 1.75 -2.16 9.73
C ASN A 18 1.06 -0.83 10.02
N LEU A 19 0.63 -0.15 8.97
CA LEU A 19 -0.03 1.14 9.10
C LEU A 19 -1.31 1.05 9.92
N PHE A 20 -2.07 -0.03 9.72
CA PHE A 20 -3.34 -0.24 10.41
C PHE A 20 -3.22 -1.24 11.55
N SER A 21 -2.01 -1.48 12.02
CA SER A 21 -1.75 -2.37 13.13
C SER A 21 -2.47 -1.88 14.39
N GLY A 22 -3.08 -2.82 15.13
CA GLY A 22 -3.75 -2.48 16.37
C GLY A 22 -5.19 -2.00 16.20
N ILE A 23 -5.70 -1.96 14.98
CA ILE A 23 -7.07 -1.58 14.72
C ILE A 23 -7.91 -2.86 14.58
N SER A 24 -9.09 -2.85 15.18
CA SER A 24 -9.98 -4.00 15.12
C SER A 24 -10.36 -4.35 13.68
N PRO A 25 -10.28 -5.62 13.30
CA PRO A 25 -10.63 -6.03 11.94
C PRO A 25 -12.12 -5.95 11.70
N THR A 26 -12.51 -5.12 10.74
CA THR A 26 -13.89 -4.98 10.30
C THR A 26 -13.92 -5.11 8.79
N GLN A 27 -15.09 -5.33 8.24
CA GLN A 27 -15.24 -5.38 6.78
C GLN A 27 -14.80 -4.05 6.17
N GLN A 28 -15.15 -2.97 6.82
CA GLN A 28 -14.79 -1.63 6.39
C GLN A 28 -13.27 -1.45 6.31
N LEU A 29 -12.57 -1.96 7.32
CA LEU A 29 -11.11 -1.90 7.33
C LEU A 29 -10.51 -2.74 6.21
N TYR A 30 -11.02 -3.94 5.99
CA TYR A 30 -10.53 -4.80 4.92
C TYR A 30 -10.72 -4.14 3.55
N ASP A 31 -11.87 -3.54 3.33
CA ASP A 31 -12.16 -2.88 2.07
C ASP A 31 -11.20 -1.71 1.83
N LEU A 32 -10.95 -0.94 2.87
CA LEU A 32 -10.03 0.19 2.77
C LEU A 32 -8.60 -0.27 2.49
N LYS A 33 -8.15 -1.31 3.22
CA LYS A 33 -6.80 -1.85 3.02
C LYS A 33 -6.63 -2.35 1.58
N GLU A 34 -7.62 -3.07 1.09
CA GLU A 34 -7.55 -3.60 -0.27
C GLU A 34 -7.48 -2.49 -1.30
N GLU A 35 -8.26 -1.46 -1.11
CA GLU A 35 -8.26 -0.30 -2.01
C GLU A 35 -6.90 0.37 -2.02
N LEU A 36 -6.31 0.57 -0.85
CA LEU A 36 -5.01 1.22 -0.74
C LEU A 36 -3.91 0.36 -1.38
N VAL A 37 -3.96 -0.94 -1.15
CA VAL A 37 -2.99 -1.86 -1.74
C VAL A 37 -3.08 -1.80 -3.27
N THR A 38 -4.29 -1.82 -3.80
CA THR A 38 -4.49 -1.75 -5.25
C THR A 38 -3.93 -0.44 -5.82
N ASN A 39 -4.22 0.68 -5.15
CA ASN A 39 -3.74 1.97 -5.61
C ASN A 39 -2.23 2.04 -5.62
N ILE A 40 -1.59 1.53 -4.57
CA ILE A 40 -0.13 1.54 -4.50
C ILE A 40 0.47 0.68 -5.60
N LYS A 41 -0.10 -0.51 -5.82
CA LYS A 41 0.40 -1.40 -6.87
C LYS A 41 0.29 -0.77 -8.25
N GLU A 42 -0.80 -0.07 -8.50
CA GLU A 42 -1.00 0.61 -9.78
C GLU A 42 0.05 1.70 -9.99
N LYS A 43 0.35 2.46 -8.94
CA LYS A 43 1.39 3.48 -9.01
C LYS A 43 2.75 2.87 -9.26
N ILE A 44 3.06 1.78 -8.58
CA ILE A 44 4.34 1.10 -8.77
C ILE A 44 4.49 0.65 -10.22
N ALA A 45 3.44 0.03 -10.76
CA ALA A 45 3.47 -0.45 -12.15
C ALA A 45 3.70 0.71 -13.12
N ASP A 46 3.06 1.84 -12.88
CA ASP A 46 3.20 3.01 -13.71
C ASP A 46 4.64 3.54 -13.68
N TYR A 47 5.23 3.63 -12.49
CA TYR A 47 6.59 4.13 -12.36
C TYR A 47 7.60 3.19 -12.99
N ILE A 48 7.39 1.87 -12.87
CA ILE A 48 8.27 0.89 -13.51
C ILE A 48 8.17 1.06 -15.03
N ALA A 49 6.97 1.27 -15.54
CA ALA A 49 6.77 1.48 -16.98
C ALA A 49 7.50 2.74 -17.47
N ARG A 50 7.76 3.68 -16.57
CA ARG A 50 8.49 4.91 -16.90
C ARG A 50 9.99 4.76 -16.78
N GLY A 51 10.47 3.61 -16.36
CA GLY A 51 11.89 3.32 -16.29
C GLY A 51 12.49 3.26 -14.89
N MET A 52 11.69 3.40 -13.86
CA MET A 52 12.19 3.27 -12.50
C MET A 52 12.40 1.81 -12.15
N ASP A 53 13.39 1.53 -11.30
CA ASP A 53 13.53 0.18 -10.79
C ASP A 53 12.47 -0.06 -9.71
N GLU A 54 12.36 -1.29 -9.25
CA GLU A 54 11.30 -1.69 -8.34
C GLU A 54 11.34 -0.96 -7.02
N GLU A 55 12.53 -0.83 -6.46
CA GLU A 55 12.66 -0.20 -5.16
C GLU A 55 12.34 1.28 -5.23
N GLN A 56 12.82 1.94 -6.27
CA GLN A 56 12.52 3.35 -6.49
C GLN A 56 11.02 3.53 -6.71
N ALA A 57 10.42 2.68 -7.54
CA ALA A 57 8.99 2.77 -7.82
C ALA A 57 8.17 2.59 -6.55
N TYR A 58 8.56 1.65 -5.69
CA TYR A 58 7.88 1.43 -4.43
C TYR A 58 7.94 2.67 -3.54
N LYS A 59 9.13 3.24 -3.39
CA LYS A 59 9.30 4.44 -2.55
C LYS A 59 8.48 5.61 -3.07
N GLU A 60 8.53 5.82 -4.37
CA GLU A 60 7.79 6.93 -4.97
C GLU A 60 6.29 6.73 -4.83
N ALA A 61 5.82 5.49 -4.96
CA ALA A 61 4.40 5.20 -4.78
C ALA A 61 3.94 5.51 -3.36
N ILE A 62 4.74 5.13 -2.37
CA ILE A 62 4.41 5.39 -0.96
C ILE A 62 4.37 6.90 -0.71
N ILE A 63 5.37 7.63 -1.21
CA ILE A 63 5.40 9.09 -1.05
C ILE A 63 4.19 9.72 -1.72
N SER A 64 3.84 9.22 -2.88
CA SER A 64 2.73 9.72 -3.67
C SER A 64 1.37 9.57 -2.97
N MET A 65 1.24 8.53 -2.13
CA MET A 65 0.02 8.33 -1.36
C MET A 65 -0.18 9.40 -0.29
N GLY A 66 0.90 10.04 0.13
CA GLY A 66 0.84 11.08 1.13
C GLY A 66 0.70 10.53 2.54
N ASP A 67 0.26 11.39 3.44
CA ASP A 67 0.12 11.05 4.84
C ASP A 67 -1.21 10.34 5.08
N LEU A 68 -1.14 9.07 5.45
CA LEU A 68 -2.32 8.26 5.70
C LEU A 68 -2.75 8.24 7.16
N SER A 69 -2.08 9.00 8.02
CA SER A 69 -2.40 8.97 9.46
C SER A 69 -3.83 9.39 9.74
N GLY A 70 -4.39 10.29 8.94
CA GLY A 70 -5.79 10.68 9.09
C GLY A 70 -6.75 9.52 8.90
N LEU A 71 -6.47 8.67 7.91
CA LEU A 71 -7.29 7.49 7.66
C LEU A 71 -7.17 6.48 8.81
N VAL A 72 -5.94 6.32 9.32
CA VAL A 72 -5.69 5.43 10.45
C VAL A 72 -6.48 5.90 11.67
N ASP A 73 -6.41 7.19 11.95
CA ASP A 73 -7.12 7.76 13.10
C ASP A 73 -8.63 7.58 12.95
N ASP A 74 -9.16 7.79 11.77
CA ASP A 74 -10.59 7.61 11.51
C ASP A 74 -11.01 6.16 11.79
N MET A 75 -10.20 5.21 11.38
CA MET A 75 -10.49 3.79 11.61
C MET A 75 -10.44 3.44 13.10
N ARG A 76 -9.55 4.08 13.85
CA ARG A 76 -9.46 3.83 15.29
C ARG A 76 -10.66 4.31 16.05
N LYS A 77 -11.35 5.30 15.52
CA LYS A 77 -12.52 5.88 16.19
C LYS A 77 -13.78 5.06 15.94
N LEU A 78 -13.73 4.15 15.00
CA LEU A 78 -14.86 3.27 14.77
C LEU A 78 -14.90 2.15 15.82
#